data_f868a98e4e6fc54d68888148fd766333
#
_entry.id   f868a98e4e6fc54d68888148fd766333
#
_cell.length_a   1.000
_cell.length_b   1.000
_cell.length_c   1.000
_cell.angle_alpha   90.00
_cell.angle_beta   90.00
_cell.angle_gamma   90.00
#
_symmetry.space_group_name_H-M   'P 1'
#
loop_
_entity.id
_entity.type
_entity.pdbx_description
1 polymer ?
#
loop_
_entity_poly.entity_id
_entity_poly.type
_entity_poly.pdbx_seq_one_letter_code
_entity_poly.pdbx_strand_id
1 'polypeptide(L)'
;MKLKKVLAVALAVTMLGSLTACGGNGGSGETAVKTPVGKEASAEGEKIVNIAMTTTMGDLDPFAPPTQGRNFLRYAVYDNIAIFKDFGTSWDQMQWVLAKNIEQKDDVTFEIELYDYIHDALGNPIHASDVVFCLNSISQSGNFTRFTNYMESATVIDDYNLEIKLKTTTVGAFEYMLAQCCIVSQKTYEEYKDQFSTKPITSGAYQVTECVSGSYYVLEKNPDYWQTDKNLRSYAANAYDQGVDKLVYNIVTEASQATIALQMGEDDIITVCNNAEIGYFMNQDGTPTEGYSVNKVLSSAPMILAFNMDEGQMFDGNLALRQAICYAINQEDIIAGGLRGNGEAIRDLGDKLCGDYNPDWNNEDYYDFDLNQAKAMLDEAGYPGGIDPATGAPLHIRLLIDQQYKDTAVVIQSQLIAAGLDVEINAYDNSLLATYQYDPAQWDLYVFIQGTECYVTSIYDGIFDAGADGKAPKCFVKDEALQNLVEAAHEISTHGDETVEALHDYVRDNAYAYGLYQSYTFSVGRDTIGLVNHPWGQLVGPACDYTNFK
;
A
#
# COMPACT_ATOMS: atom_id res chain seq x y z
N MET A 1 -10.72 -43.88 42.17
CA MET A 1 -10.85 -42.62 41.40
C MET A 1 -10.41 -41.37 42.18
N LYS A 2 -9.69 -41.47 43.29
CA LYS A 2 -9.20 -40.30 44.08
C LYS A 2 -7.67 -40.10 44.01
N LEU A 3 -6.92 -41.07 43.45
CA LEU A 3 -5.44 -40.98 43.40
C LEU A 3 -4.90 -40.26 42.14
N LYS A 4 -5.68 -40.16 41.07
CA LYS A 4 -5.23 -39.47 39.81
C LYS A 4 -5.38 -37.95 39.85
N LYS A 5 -6.18 -37.39 40.77
CA LYS A 5 -6.34 -35.94 40.93
C LYS A 5 -5.27 -35.28 41.82
N VAL A 6 -4.58 -36.04 42.64
CA VAL A 6 -3.52 -35.52 43.52
C VAL A 6 -2.18 -35.45 42.79
N LEU A 7 -1.95 -36.28 41.76
CA LEU A 7 -0.71 -36.23 40.95
C LEU A 7 -0.68 -35.03 39.95
N ALA A 8 -1.84 -34.57 39.47
CA ALA A 8 -1.92 -33.46 38.56
C ALA A 8 -1.65 -32.08 39.22
N VAL A 9 -1.97 -31.96 40.51
CA VAL A 9 -1.70 -30.74 41.28
C VAL A 9 -0.27 -30.66 41.76
N ALA A 10 0.40 -31.80 41.99
CA ALA A 10 1.81 -31.83 42.40
C ALA A 10 2.78 -31.54 41.27
N LEU A 11 2.42 -31.78 39.99
CA LEU A 11 3.27 -31.42 38.83
C LEU A 11 3.20 -29.91 38.47
N ALA A 12 2.08 -29.22 38.76
CA ALA A 12 1.92 -27.80 38.49
C ALA A 12 2.69 -26.90 39.48
N VAL A 13 2.97 -27.38 40.69
CA VAL A 13 3.70 -26.60 41.73
C VAL A 13 5.20 -26.75 41.63
N THR A 14 5.71 -27.80 40.96
CA THR A 14 7.17 -28.03 40.79
C THR A 14 7.77 -27.29 39.58
N MET A 15 6.97 -26.70 38.69
CA MET A 15 7.50 -25.89 37.58
C MET A 15 7.64 -24.39 37.91
N LEU A 16 7.15 -23.92 39.03
CA LEU A 16 7.26 -22.52 39.48
C LEU A 16 8.43 -22.23 40.44
N GLY A 17 9.28 -23.24 40.71
CA GLY A 17 10.36 -23.14 41.71
C GLY A 17 11.80 -23.15 41.21
N SER A 18 12.07 -23.07 39.87
CA SER A 18 13.46 -23.25 39.33
C SER A 18 14.02 -22.06 38.53
N LEU A 19 13.58 -20.83 38.83
CA LEU A 19 14.09 -19.62 38.17
C LEU A 19 14.75 -18.62 39.15
N THR A 20 15.50 -19.14 40.15
CA THR A 20 16.42 -18.28 40.89
C THR A 20 17.68 -19.06 41.22
N ALA A 21 18.71 -18.96 40.37
CA ALA A 21 20.14 -18.89 40.67
C ALA A 21 20.97 -19.27 39.42
N CYS A 22 21.58 -18.30 38.79
CA CYS A 22 23.02 -18.24 38.55
C CYS A 22 23.37 -17.01 37.72
N GLY A 23 24.04 -16.06 38.35
CA GLY A 23 24.72 -14.97 37.66
C GLY A 23 25.99 -15.51 37.02
N GLY A 24 26.33 -14.97 35.82
CA GLY A 24 27.60 -15.30 35.12
C GLY A 24 27.57 -14.75 33.71
N ASN A 25 28.31 -13.73 33.50
CA ASN A 25 28.67 -12.93 32.33
C ASN A 25 28.85 -13.73 31.02
N GLY A 26 28.23 -13.29 29.90
CA GLY A 26 28.53 -13.78 28.54
C GLY A 26 27.39 -13.46 27.56
N GLY A 27 27.56 -12.42 26.74
CA GLY A 27 26.54 -11.93 25.81
C GLY A 27 26.21 -12.92 24.68
N SER A 28 24.94 -13.16 24.51
CA SER A 28 24.27 -13.56 23.27
C SER A 28 22.80 -13.15 23.44
N GLY A 29 22.32 -12.31 22.51
CA GLY A 29 20.98 -11.75 22.60
C GLY A 29 19.89 -12.81 22.44
N GLU A 30 19.30 -13.21 23.52
CA GLU A 30 17.96 -13.82 23.52
C GLU A 30 16.94 -12.70 23.51
N THR A 31 16.24 -12.54 22.39
CA THR A 31 15.01 -11.76 22.30
C THR A 31 13.98 -12.42 23.22
N ALA A 32 13.80 -11.86 24.42
CA ALA A 32 12.70 -12.22 25.28
C ALA A 32 11.39 -11.87 24.53
N VAL A 33 10.62 -12.88 24.18
CA VAL A 33 9.24 -12.74 23.73
C VAL A 33 8.50 -12.02 24.85
N LYS A 34 8.24 -10.72 24.66
CA LYS A 34 7.40 -9.95 25.59
C LYS A 34 5.97 -10.44 25.42
N THR A 35 5.38 -10.91 26.49
CA THR A 35 3.95 -11.21 26.57
C THR A 35 3.17 -9.97 26.13
N PRO A 36 2.14 -10.12 25.24
CA PRO A 36 1.27 -9.00 24.90
C PRO A 36 0.71 -8.35 26.17
N VAL A 37 0.55 -7.03 26.14
CA VAL A 37 -0.08 -6.29 27.23
C VAL A 37 -1.52 -6.82 27.30
N GLY A 38 -1.81 -7.63 28.30
CA GLY A 38 -3.15 -8.20 28.53
C GLY A 38 -4.17 -7.08 28.67
N LYS A 39 -5.43 -7.38 28.31
CA LYS A 39 -6.57 -6.47 28.47
C LYS A 39 -6.47 -5.76 29.81
N GLU A 40 -6.16 -4.45 29.80
CA GLU A 40 -6.42 -3.62 30.97
C GLU A 40 -7.90 -3.75 31.31
N ALA A 41 -8.22 -3.88 32.60
CA ALA A 41 -9.61 -3.90 33.02
C ALA A 41 -10.25 -2.56 32.64
N SER A 42 -11.07 -2.55 31.58
CA SER A 42 -11.81 -1.38 31.14
C SER A 42 -12.63 -0.82 32.31
N ALA A 43 -12.71 0.51 32.40
CA ALA A 43 -13.74 1.13 33.22
C ALA A 43 -15.11 0.60 32.77
N GLU A 44 -16.03 0.39 33.70
CA GLU A 44 -17.34 -0.21 33.42
C GLU A 44 -18.05 0.61 32.31
N GLY A 45 -18.16 0.04 31.09
CA GLY A 45 -18.79 0.66 29.92
C GLY A 45 -17.85 1.29 28.88
N GLU A 46 -16.53 1.30 29.10
CA GLU A 46 -15.56 1.78 28.12
C GLU A 46 -15.40 0.78 26.95
N LYS A 47 -15.52 1.26 25.70
CA LYS A 47 -15.32 0.45 24.50
C LYS A 47 -13.85 0.52 24.03
N ILE A 48 -13.14 -0.58 24.19
CA ILE A 48 -11.72 -0.72 23.79
C ILE A 48 -11.61 -1.76 22.69
N VAL A 49 -10.98 -1.43 21.58
CA VAL A 49 -10.69 -2.35 20.49
C VAL A 49 -9.19 -2.60 20.43
N ASN A 50 -8.80 -3.86 20.48
CA ASN A 50 -7.42 -4.32 20.34
C ASN A 50 -7.17 -4.77 18.90
N ILE A 51 -6.11 -4.24 18.28
CA ILE A 51 -5.82 -4.41 16.87
C ILE A 51 -4.42 -4.98 16.72
N ALA A 52 -4.33 -6.21 16.21
CA ALA A 52 -3.05 -6.80 15.81
C ALA A 52 -2.57 -6.13 14.53
N MET A 53 -1.47 -5.42 14.61
CA MET A 53 -0.80 -4.80 13.48
C MET A 53 0.39 -5.62 13.05
N THR A 54 0.33 -6.18 11.84
CA THR A 54 1.36 -7.09 11.31
C THR A 54 2.56 -6.38 10.70
N THR A 55 2.60 -5.05 10.76
CA THR A 55 3.73 -4.22 10.34
C THR A 55 4.14 -3.24 11.43
N THR A 56 5.35 -2.72 11.35
CA THR A 56 5.82 -1.69 12.29
C THR A 56 5.20 -0.33 11.99
N MET A 57 4.91 0.43 13.04
CA MET A 57 4.25 1.75 12.91
C MET A 57 5.14 2.78 12.20
N GLY A 58 6.43 2.79 12.48
CA GLY A 58 7.35 3.83 12.01
C GLY A 58 7.23 5.13 12.81
N ASP A 59 7.73 6.21 12.23
CA ASP A 59 7.69 7.56 12.78
C ASP A 59 6.32 8.19 12.51
N LEU A 60 5.69 8.76 13.55
CA LEU A 60 4.38 9.40 13.43
C LEU A 60 4.46 10.86 12.98
N ASP A 61 5.64 11.49 12.98
CA ASP A 61 5.79 12.87 12.48
C ASP A 61 5.24 12.97 11.05
N PRO A 62 4.33 13.91 10.74
CA PRO A 62 3.68 14.01 9.44
C PRO A 62 4.67 14.25 8.30
N PHE A 63 5.86 14.78 8.60
CA PHE A 63 6.90 15.10 7.62
C PHE A 63 7.98 14.02 7.52
N ALA A 64 7.93 12.97 8.36
CA ALA A 64 8.82 11.82 8.27
C ALA A 64 8.48 10.95 7.04
N PRO A 65 9.42 10.07 6.60
CA PRO A 65 9.13 9.14 5.50
C PRO A 65 7.85 8.35 5.75
N PRO A 66 6.96 8.22 4.74
CA PRO A 66 5.72 7.47 4.89
C PRO A 66 6.00 5.99 5.14
N THR A 67 5.22 5.37 6.03
CA THR A 67 5.29 3.94 6.31
C THR A 67 3.89 3.33 6.21
N GLN A 68 3.81 2.05 5.82
CA GLN A 68 2.54 1.34 5.77
C GLN A 68 1.84 1.35 7.15
N GLY A 69 2.59 1.13 8.22
CA GLY A 69 2.02 1.12 9.58
C GLY A 69 1.39 2.45 9.97
N ARG A 70 2.05 3.59 9.68
CA ARG A 70 1.50 4.91 9.95
C ARG A 70 0.17 5.13 9.21
N ASN A 71 0.02 4.60 8.01
CA ASN A 71 -1.22 4.75 7.24
C ASN A 71 -2.44 4.15 7.94
N PHE A 72 -2.28 3.10 8.75
CA PHE A 72 -3.39 2.48 9.49
C PHE A 72 -4.00 3.38 10.57
N LEU A 73 -3.26 4.34 11.11
CA LEU A 73 -3.80 5.25 12.12
C LEU A 73 -3.93 6.71 11.63
N ARG A 74 -3.37 7.02 10.45
CA ARG A 74 -3.27 8.38 9.94
C ARG A 74 -4.62 9.13 9.97
N TYR A 75 -5.66 8.54 9.45
CA TYR A 75 -6.99 9.16 9.37
C TYR A 75 -7.74 9.24 10.72
N ALA A 76 -7.27 8.57 11.75
CA ALA A 76 -7.79 8.73 13.11
C ALA A 76 -7.12 9.88 13.85
N VAL A 77 -5.81 10.05 13.59
CA VAL A 77 -4.93 10.97 14.32
C VAL A 77 -4.81 12.31 13.63
N TYR A 78 -4.78 12.33 12.29
CA TYR A 78 -4.61 13.54 11.49
C TYR A 78 -5.83 13.84 10.65
N ASP A 79 -6.13 15.12 10.48
CA ASP A 79 -7.02 15.59 9.42
C ASP A 79 -6.20 16.00 8.19
N ASN A 80 -6.79 15.77 7.02
CA ASN A 80 -6.27 16.17 5.72
C ASN A 80 -7.11 17.34 5.19
N ILE A 81 -6.66 18.01 4.15
CA ILE A 81 -7.46 19.04 3.46
C ILE A 81 -8.71 18.38 2.87
N ALA A 82 -8.51 17.27 2.17
CA ALA A 82 -9.55 16.38 1.64
C ALA A 82 -9.04 14.94 1.61
N ILE A 83 -9.94 13.97 1.46
CA ILE A 83 -9.63 12.54 1.34
C ILE A 83 -10.45 11.93 0.20
N PHE A 84 -10.01 10.79 -0.34
CA PHE A 84 -10.80 10.06 -1.33
C PHE A 84 -12.00 9.37 -0.71
N LYS A 85 -13.18 9.49 -1.35
CA LYS A 85 -14.38 8.71 -1.00
C LYS A 85 -14.35 7.33 -1.59
N ASP A 86 -13.96 7.28 -2.86
CA ASP A 86 -13.85 6.10 -3.68
C ASP A 86 -12.57 6.21 -4.51
N PHE A 87 -12.23 5.21 -5.30
CA PHE A 87 -11.23 5.33 -6.35
C PHE A 87 -11.82 6.22 -7.45
N GLY A 88 -11.80 7.52 -7.19
CA GLY A 88 -12.33 8.51 -8.10
C GLY A 88 -11.25 9.11 -8.95
N THR A 89 -11.63 9.47 -10.16
CA THR A 89 -10.78 10.14 -11.14
C THR A 89 -10.92 11.65 -11.14
N SER A 90 -11.81 12.17 -10.31
CA SER A 90 -12.05 13.60 -10.24
C SER A 90 -12.11 14.06 -8.79
N TRP A 91 -11.67 15.27 -8.56
CA TRP A 91 -11.62 15.86 -7.24
C TRP A 91 -13.01 16.13 -6.63
N ASP A 92 -14.08 16.16 -7.40
CA ASP A 92 -15.46 16.18 -6.93
C ASP A 92 -15.91 14.85 -6.29
N GLN A 93 -15.15 13.77 -6.51
CA GLN A 93 -15.32 12.48 -5.81
C GLN A 93 -14.56 12.43 -4.48
N MET A 94 -13.81 13.46 -4.13
CA MET A 94 -13.18 13.57 -2.82
C MET A 94 -14.19 14.02 -1.76
N GLN A 95 -13.92 13.66 -0.52
CA GLN A 95 -14.54 14.27 0.65
C GLN A 95 -13.64 15.36 1.19
N TRP A 96 -14.15 16.56 1.29
CA TRP A 96 -13.46 17.65 1.94
C TRP A 96 -13.54 17.46 3.46
N VAL A 97 -12.40 17.63 4.14
CA VAL A 97 -12.28 17.47 5.59
C VAL A 97 -12.05 18.82 6.23
N LEU A 98 -10.86 19.40 6.12
CA LEU A 98 -10.59 20.76 6.59
C LEU A 98 -11.10 21.81 5.60
N ALA A 99 -11.14 21.48 4.32
CA ALA A 99 -11.69 22.36 3.30
C ALA A 99 -13.21 22.45 3.43
N LYS A 100 -13.73 23.67 3.41
CA LYS A 100 -15.15 24.00 3.27
C LYS A 100 -15.54 24.17 1.81
N ASN A 101 -14.63 24.73 1.00
CA ASN A 101 -14.76 24.89 -0.43
C ASN A 101 -13.41 24.81 -1.12
N ILE A 102 -13.38 24.30 -2.34
CA ILE A 102 -12.21 24.31 -3.23
C ILE A 102 -12.67 24.80 -4.58
N GLU A 103 -12.02 25.84 -5.10
CA GLU A 103 -12.31 26.43 -6.40
C GLU A 103 -11.08 26.32 -7.30
N GLN A 104 -11.22 25.62 -8.43
CA GLN A 104 -10.20 25.60 -9.47
C GLN A 104 -10.30 26.91 -10.29
N LYS A 105 -9.22 27.67 -10.33
CA LYS A 105 -9.14 28.94 -11.08
C LYS A 105 -8.66 28.75 -12.51
N ASP A 106 -7.74 27.83 -12.69
CA ASP A 106 -7.20 27.36 -13.95
C ASP A 106 -6.62 25.95 -13.77
N ASP A 107 -5.96 25.38 -14.80
CA ASP A 107 -5.47 24.00 -14.79
C ASP A 107 -4.45 23.70 -13.68
N VAL A 108 -3.82 24.71 -13.10
CA VAL A 108 -2.75 24.56 -12.11
C VAL A 108 -3.01 25.34 -10.81
N THR A 109 -4.03 26.20 -10.74
CA THR A 109 -4.27 27.10 -9.62
C THR A 109 -5.60 26.78 -8.92
N PHE A 110 -5.53 26.54 -7.59
CA PHE A 110 -6.67 26.18 -6.76
C PHE A 110 -6.73 27.08 -5.53
N GLU A 111 -7.91 27.65 -5.26
CA GLU A 111 -8.20 28.35 -4.00
C GLU A 111 -8.96 27.44 -3.05
N ILE A 112 -8.58 27.41 -1.78
CA ILE A 112 -9.16 26.59 -0.74
C ILE A 112 -9.68 27.49 0.37
N GLU A 113 -10.98 27.37 0.70
CA GLU A 113 -11.60 27.95 1.89
C GLU A 113 -11.66 26.87 2.99
N LEU A 114 -11.13 27.16 4.16
CA LEU A 114 -11.19 26.30 5.35
C LEU A 114 -12.43 26.62 6.19
N TYR A 115 -12.86 25.66 7.04
CA TYR A 115 -13.77 25.99 8.15
C TYR A 115 -13.07 26.92 9.14
N ASP A 116 -13.80 27.86 9.72
CA ASP A 116 -13.28 28.89 10.63
C ASP A 116 -13.26 28.48 12.12
N TYR A 117 -13.58 27.22 12.41
CA TYR A 117 -13.66 26.66 13.77
C TYR A 117 -12.74 25.44 13.99
N ILE A 118 -11.80 25.20 13.10
CA ILE A 118 -10.84 24.10 13.24
C ILE A 118 -9.85 24.43 14.35
N HIS A 119 -9.58 23.44 15.23
CA HIS A 119 -8.56 23.54 16.26
C HIS A 119 -7.93 22.18 16.56
N ASP A 120 -6.73 22.20 17.13
CA ASP A 120 -6.05 20.99 17.61
C ASP A 120 -6.55 20.58 19.02
N ALA A 121 -6.03 19.47 19.54
CA ALA A 121 -6.41 18.94 20.85
C ALA A 121 -6.01 19.83 22.04
N LEU A 122 -5.19 20.86 21.83
CA LEU A 122 -4.87 21.89 22.84
C LEU A 122 -5.76 23.13 22.70
N GLY A 123 -6.68 23.15 21.72
CA GLY A 123 -7.54 24.29 21.41
C GLY A 123 -6.84 25.40 20.63
N ASN A 124 -5.64 25.16 20.06
CA ASN A 124 -5.02 26.12 19.15
C ASN A 124 -5.76 26.09 17.80
N PRO A 125 -6.21 27.24 17.27
CA PRO A 125 -6.86 27.28 15.97
C PRO A 125 -5.90 26.84 14.86
N ILE A 126 -6.44 26.24 13.81
CA ILE A 126 -5.73 25.91 12.58
C ILE A 126 -6.21 26.85 11.49
N HIS A 127 -5.30 27.64 10.96
CA HIS A 127 -5.54 28.63 9.91
C HIS A 127 -4.91 28.22 8.57
N ALA A 128 -5.18 28.99 7.53
CA ALA A 128 -4.54 28.83 6.23
C ALA A 128 -3.01 28.85 6.29
N SER A 129 -2.44 29.62 7.22
CA SER A 129 -0.99 29.65 7.48
C SER A 129 -0.44 28.30 7.95
N ASP A 130 -1.17 27.56 8.76
CA ASP A 130 -0.79 26.22 9.22
C ASP A 130 -0.81 25.20 8.09
N VAL A 131 -1.81 25.29 7.22
CA VAL A 131 -1.91 24.44 6.01
C VAL A 131 -0.72 24.72 5.08
N VAL A 132 -0.43 25.99 4.80
CA VAL A 132 0.73 26.40 3.99
C VAL A 132 2.04 25.95 4.62
N PHE A 133 2.18 26.05 5.94
CA PHE A 133 3.34 25.51 6.68
C PHE A 133 3.51 24.00 6.43
N CYS A 134 2.42 23.22 6.55
CA CYS A 134 2.47 21.76 6.34
C CYS A 134 2.83 21.40 4.90
N LEU A 135 2.20 22.01 3.91
CA LEU A 135 2.49 21.78 2.49
C LEU A 135 3.96 22.08 2.16
N ASN A 136 4.48 23.22 2.63
CA ASN A 136 5.88 23.58 2.43
C ASN A 136 6.84 22.63 3.17
N SER A 137 6.50 22.22 4.40
CA SER A 137 7.32 21.28 5.18
C SER A 137 7.42 19.91 4.51
N ILE A 138 6.30 19.38 3.99
CA ILE A 138 6.29 18.13 3.22
C ILE A 138 7.13 18.27 1.95
N SER A 139 6.94 19.34 1.19
CA SER A 139 7.70 19.58 -0.05
C SER A 139 9.21 19.69 0.21
N GLN A 140 9.62 20.29 1.33
CA GLN A 140 11.03 20.49 1.69
C GLN A 140 11.66 19.29 2.40
N SER A 141 10.87 18.36 2.92
CA SER A 141 11.39 17.23 3.70
C SER A 141 12.25 16.27 2.89
N GLY A 142 12.07 16.22 1.56
CA GLY A 142 12.69 15.24 0.67
C GLY A 142 12.11 13.82 0.77
N ASN A 143 11.15 13.60 1.68
CA ASN A 143 10.51 12.31 1.91
C ASN A 143 9.30 12.07 1.00
N PHE A 144 8.80 13.12 0.37
CA PHE A 144 7.61 13.11 -0.49
C PHE A 144 7.96 13.75 -1.83
N THR A 145 8.67 13.02 -2.67
CA THR A 145 9.19 13.52 -3.95
C THR A 145 8.10 14.06 -4.86
N ARG A 146 6.90 13.47 -4.84
CA ARG A 146 5.74 13.94 -5.61
C ARG A 146 5.28 15.32 -5.19
N PHE A 147 5.23 15.64 -3.89
CA PHE A 147 4.95 17.01 -3.45
C PHE A 147 5.96 18.00 -4.02
N THR A 148 7.25 17.63 -3.97
CA THR A 148 8.32 18.46 -4.54
C THR A 148 8.15 18.64 -6.05
N ASN A 149 7.72 17.60 -6.75
CA ASN A 149 7.54 17.63 -8.20
C ASN A 149 6.29 18.38 -8.62
N TYR A 150 5.18 18.23 -7.91
CA TYR A 150 3.88 18.77 -8.29
C TYR A 150 3.65 20.20 -7.80
N MET A 151 4.03 20.55 -6.56
CA MET A 151 3.73 21.85 -5.98
C MET A 151 4.72 22.94 -6.43
N GLU A 152 4.23 24.01 -7.05
CA GLU A 152 4.99 25.24 -7.30
C GLU A 152 5.01 26.11 -6.03
N SER A 153 3.82 26.41 -5.48
CA SER A 153 3.69 27.24 -4.29
C SER A 153 2.39 26.94 -3.54
N ALA A 154 2.41 27.25 -2.23
CA ALA A 154 1.23 27.38 -1.41
C ALA A 154 1.30 28.75 -0.72
N THR A 155 0.28 29.60 -0.83
CA THR A 155 0.27 30.96 -0.33
C THR A 155 -0.99 31.27 0.45
N VAL A 156 -0.86 32.04 1.53
CA VAL A 156 -1.97 32.48 2.36
C VAL A 156 -2.63 33.68 1.71
N ILE A 157 -3.95 33.63 1.54
CA ILE A 157 -4.77 34.78 1.10
C ILE A 157 -5.27 35.56 2.34
N ASP A 158 -5.85 34.85 3.31
CA ASP A 158 -6.27 35.37 4.61
C ASP A 158 -6.27 34.24 5.66
N ASP A 159 -6.88 34.45 6.83
CA ASP A 159 -6.85 33.47 7.94
C ASP A 159 -7.44 32.11 7.55
N TYR A 160 -8.38 32.05 6.62
CA TYR A 160 -9.11 30.84 6.24
C TYR A 160 -9.04 30.51 4.75
N ASN A 161 -8.36 31.33 3.95
CA ASN A 161 -8.21 31.13 2.52
C ASN A 161 -6.75 31.02 2.11
N LEU A 162 -6.44 30.05 1.27
CA LEU A 162 -5.10 29.82 0.69
C LEU A 162 -5.21 29.47 -0.78
N GLU A 163 -4.13 29.70 -1.50
CA GLU A 163 -3.94 29.29 -2.89
C GLU A 163 -2.86 28.23 -2.98
N ILE A 164 -3.11 27.17 -3.74
CA ILE A 164 -2.10 26.19 -4.16
C ILE A 164 -1.90 26.33 -5.66
N LYS A 165 -0.65 26.41 -6.07
CA LYS A 165 -0.26 26.40 -7.48
C LYS A 165 0.63 25.20 -7.77
N LEU A 166 0.31 24.47 -8.84
CA LEU A 166 1.05 23.31 -9.31
C LEU A 166 2.08 23.71 -10.36
N LYS A 167 3.14 22.92 -10.51
CA LYS A 167 4.15 22.98 -11.57
C LYS A 167 3.71 22.25 -12.83
N THR A 168 2.76 21.36 -12.69
CA THR A 168 2.37 20.38 -13.69
C THR A 168 0.85 20.36 -13.84
N THR A 169 0.41 20.02 -15.02
CA THR A 169 -0.97 19.74 -15.36
C THR A 169 -1.30 18.24 -15.29
N THR A 170 -0.49 17.47 -14.57
CA THR A 170 -0.68 16.02 -14.42
C THR A 170 -1.97 15.68 -13.69
N VAL A 171 -2.79 14.80 -14.26
CA VAL A 171 -4.03 14.31 -13.64
C VAL A 171 -3.74 13.63 -12.30
N GLY A 172 -4.60 13.88 -11.31
CA GLY A 172 -4.47 13.31 -9.96
C GLY A 172 -3.42 13.99 -9.06
N ALA A 173 -2.60 14.90 -9.57
CA ALA A 173 -1.54 15.56 -8.79
C ALA A 173 -2.10 16.37 -7.63
N PHE A 174 -3.17 17.14 -7.86
CA PHE A 174 -3.81 17.95 -6.84
C PHE A 174 -4.51 17.10 -5.79
N GLU A 175 -5.30 16.13 -6.22
CA GLU A 175 -6.02 15.19 -5.37
C GLU A 175 -5.08 14.42 -4.45
N TYR A 176 -3.97 13.93 -5.00
CA TYR A 176 -2.93 13.27 -4.23
C TYR A 176 -2.38 14.19 -3.13
N MET A 177 -2.05 15.43 -3.47
CA MET A 177 -1.52 16.38 -2.48
C MET A 177 -2.50 16.63 -1.35
N LEU A 178 -3.79 16.82 -1.65
CA LEU A 178 -4.83 17.05 -0.64
C LEU A 178 -4.96 15.85 0.30
N ALA A 179 -4.97 14.63 -0.26
CA ALA A 179 -5.19 13.40 0.50
C ALA A 179 -3.94 12.93 1.28
N GLN A 180 -2.74 13.31 0.87
CA GLN A 180 -1.50 12.87 1.54
C GLN A 180 -1.02 13.86 2.61
N CYS A 181 -1.42 15.13 2.55
CA CYS A 181 -0.98 16.15 3.49
C CYS A 181 -1.72 16.05 4.83
N CYS A 182 -1.04 15.57 5.87
CA CYS A 182 -1.54 15.65 7.24
C CYS A 182 -1.33 17.06 7.78
N ILE A 183 -2.39 17.70 8.27
CA ILE A 183 -2.34 19.07 8.75
C ILE A 183 -2.18 19.13 10.27
N VAL A 184 -1.31 20.01 10.72
CA VAL A 184 -1.05 20.29 12.14
C VAL A 184 -0.93 21.80 12.36
N SER A 185 -1.23 22.29 13.57
CA SER A 185 -0.92 23.67 13.95
C SER A 185 0.60 23.86 13.98
N GLN A 186 1.11 24.86 13.24
CA GLN A 186 2.53 25.20 13.24
C GLN A 186 3.02 25.49 14.65
N LYS A 187 2.25 26.27 15.41
CA LYS A 187 2.57 26.60 16.80
C LYS A 187 2.76 25.35 17.65
N THR A 188 1.81 24.42 17.58
CA THR A 188 1.86 23.19 18.36
C THR A 188 3.00 22.28 17.88
N TYR A 189 3.21 22.19 16.58
CA TYR A 189 4.32 21.41 16.04
C TYR A 189 5.68 21.94 16.51
N GLU A 190 5.92 23.24 16.44
CA GLU A 190 7.18 23.86 16.85
C GLU A 190 7.42 23.74 18.37
N GLU A 191 6.36 23.87 19.19
CA GLU A 191 6.45 23.79 20.65
C GLU A 191 6.69 22.35 21.14
N TYR A 192 6.09 21.34 20.47
CA TYR A 192 6.11 19.93 20.88
C TYR A 192 6.81 19.01 19.89
N LYS A 193 7.67 19.53 19.03
CA LYS A 193 8.29 18.81 17.90
C LYS A 193 8.88 17.46 18.30
N ASP A 194 9.58 17.36 19.41
CA ASP A 194 10.23 16.13 19.89
C ASP A 194 9.23 15.00 20.23
N GLN A 195 7.93 15.32 20.38
CA GLN A 195 6.89 14.34 20.67
C GLN A 195 6.22 13.79 19.40
N PHE A 196 6.30 14.51 18.27
CA PHE A 196 5.53 14.17 17.07
C PHE A 196 5.88 12.81 16.50
N SER A 197 7.09 12.32 16.66
CA SER A 197 7.49 10.98 16.24
C SER A 197 6.76 9.84 16.97
N THR A 198 6.19 10.10 18.15
CA THR A 198 5.57 9.06 18.99
C THR A 198 4.16 9.41 19.47
N LYS A 199 3.93 10.67 19.83
CA LYS A 199 2.66 11.18 20.38
C LYS A 199 2.34 12.55 19.78
N PRO A 200 2.00 12.59 18.48
CA PRO A 200 1.67 13.85 17.83
C PRO A 200 0.39 14.47 18.45
N ILE A 201 0.40 15.79 18.61
CA ILE A 201 -0.75 16.57 19.05
C ILE A 201 -1.40 17.16 17.79
N THR A 202 -2.63 16.76 17.51
CA THR A 202 -3.27 16.99 16.20
C THR A 202 -4.71 17.46 16.35
N SER A 203 -5.35 17.75 15.23
CA SER A 203 -6.79 18.04 15.17
C SER A 203 -7.67 16.78 15.12
N GLY A 204 -7.09 15.60 14.90
CA GLY A 204 -7.82 14.37 14.60
C GLY A 204 -8.79 13.89 15.67
N ALA A 205 -9.68 12.99 15.25
CA ALA A 205 -10.74 12.43 16.11
C ALA A 205 -10.21 11.59 17.28
N TYR A 206 -8.99 11.07 17.16
CA TYR A 206 -8.27 10.35 18.21
C TYR A 206 -6.89 10.96 18.43
N GLN A 207 -6.37 10.84 19.65
CA GLN A 207 -5.04 11.28 20.03
C GLN A 207 -4.20 10.08 20.49
N VAL A 208 -2.91 10.05 20.15
CA VAL A 208 -1.99 9.04 20.66
C VAL A 208 -1.62 9.40 22.10
N THR A 209 -2.16 8.67 23.07
CA THR A 209 -1.94 8.91 24.50
C THR A 209 -0.79 8.09 25.05
N GLU A 210 -0.52 6.90 24.49
CA GLU A 210 0.58 6.04 24.88
C GLU A 210 1.28 5.45 23.65
N CYS A 211 2.61 5.35 23.72
CA CYS A 211 3.43 4.73 22.69
C CYS A 211 4.60 3.99 23.33
N VAL A 212 4.68 2.70 23.06
CA VAL A 212 5.87 1.87 23.33
C VAL A 212 6.39 1.36 22.01
N SER A 213 7.44 2.02 21.52
CA SER A 213 8.01 1.74 20.19
C SER A 213 8.25 0.26 19.96
N GLY A 214 7.78 -0.27 18.83
CA GLY A 214 7.90 -1.67 18.46
C GLY A 214 7.05 -2.64 19.30
N SER A 215 6.15 -2.14 20.16
CA SER A 215 5.27 -2.95 21.00
C SER A 215 3.81 -2.59 20.81
N TYR A 216 3.39 -1.39 21.16
CA TYR A 216 2.01 -0.96 21.01
C TYR A 216 1.84 0.56 20.99
N TYR A 217 0.67 0.99 20.52
CA TYR A 217 0.20 2.39 20.54
C TYR A 217 -1.23 2.41 21.06
N VAL A 218 -1.54 3.38 21.91
CA VAL A 218 -2.89 3.62 22.42
C VAL A 218 -3.40 4.95 21.86
N LEU A 219 -4.55 4.89 21.21
CA LEU A 219 -5.28 6.05 20.75
C LEU A 219 -6.54 6.20 21.59
N GLU A 220 -6.74 7.37 22.16
CA GLU A 220 -7.96 7.72 22.87
C GLU A 220 -8.77 8.76 22.09
N LYS A 221 -10.06 8.63 22.19
CA LYS A 221 -11.03 9.55 21.61
C LYS A 221 -10.74 10.99 22.02
N ASN A 222 -10.66 11.88 21.05
CA ASN A 222 -10.58 13.32 21.32
C ASN A 222 -11.99 13.85 21.70
N PRO A 223 -12.24 14.19 22.97
CA PRO A 223 -13.56 14.65 23.39
C PRO A 223 -13.93 16.03 22.80
N ASP A 224 -12.90 16.81 22.45
CA ASP A 224 -13.05 18.15 21.89
C ASP A 224 -12.76 18.17 20.38
N TYR A 225 -13.07 17.06 19.67
CA TYR A 225 -12.88 17.02 18.22
C TYR A 225 -13.69 18.12 17.55
N TRP A 226 -13.01 18.95 16.78
CA TRP A 226 -13.54 20.21 16.21
C TRP A 226 -14.75 20.01 15.30
N GLN A 227 -14.80 18.92 14.52
CA GLN A 227 -15.91 18.66 13.61
C GLN A 227 -17.09 18.02 14.36
N THR A 228 -18.10 18.83 14.65
CA THR A 228 -19.29 18.41 15.40
C THR A 228 -20.46 17.98 14.49
N ASP A 229 -20.46 18.36 13.21
CA ASP A 229 -21.49 17.93 12.26
C ASP A 229 -21.22 16.49 11.79
N LYS A 230 -22.11 15.58 12.20
CA LYS A 230 -22.00 14.17 11.84
C LYS A 230 -22.11 13.89 10.36
N ASN A 231 -22.81 14.75 9.60
CA ASN A 231 -22.93 14.59 8.14
C ASN A 231 -21.59 14.88 7.45
N LEU A 232 -20.77 15.74 8.01
CA LEU A 232 -19.43 16.08 7.51
C LEU A 232 -18.37 15.08 7.95
N ARG A 233 -18.68 14.22 8.91
CA ARG A 233 -17.80 13.12 9.33
C ARG A 233 -17.97 11.85 8.51
N SER A 234 -18.84 11.84 7.51
CA SER A 234 -19.57 10.63 7.11
C SER A 234 -18.81 9.65 6.24
N TYR A 235 -17.62 9.94 5.80
CA TYR A 235 -17.04 8.98 4.89
C TYR A 235 -15.72 8.36 5.38
N ALA A 236 -14.71 8.59 5.44
CA ALA A 236 -13.64 7.83 6.12
C ALA A 236 -14.03 7.65 7.60
N ALA A 237 -15.18 7.50 7.50
CA ALA A 237 -16.25 7.88 8.23
C ALA A 237 -16.18 7.34 9.62
N ASN A 238 -15.85 6.21 9.71
CA ASN A 238 -15.82 5.62 11.00
C ASN A 238 -14.56 6.02 11.79
N ALA A 239 -13.52 6.52 11.12
CA ALA A 239 -12.39 7.17 11.78
C ALA A 239 -12.83 8.45 12.50
N TYR A 240 -13.67 9.22 11.86
CA TYR A 240 -14.16 10.48 12.41
C TYR A 240 -15.39 10.33 13.33
N ASP A 241 -16.10 9.21 13.28
CA ASP A 241 -17.32 9.01 14.08
C ASP A 241 -17.03 8.65 15.55
N GLN A 242 -15.78 8.38 15.91
CA GLN A 242 -15.41 8.07 17.30
C GLN A 242 -16.28 6.96 17.92
N GLY A 243 -16.52 5.88 17.17
CA GLY A 243 -17.43 4.78 17.59
C GLY A 243 -16.98 3.98 18.79
N VAL A 244 -15.69 4.08 19.17
CA VAL A 244 -15.10 3.46 20.36
C VAL A 244 -14.30 4.48 21.16
N ASP A 245 -14.07 4.20 22.44
CA ASP A 245 -13.38 5.15 23.31
C ASP A 245 -11.86 5.03 23.20
N LYS A 246 -11.36 3.81 22.91
CA LYS A 246 -9.93 3.53 22.84
C LYS A 246 -9.61 2.50 21.76
N LEU A 247 -8.51 2.73 21.05
CA LEU A 247 -7.91 1.81 20.07
C LEU A 247 -6.51 1.45 20.55
N VAL A 248 -6.23 0.16 20.68
CA VAL A 248 -4.91 -0.34 21.08
C VAL A 248 -4.31 -1.11 19.91
N TYR A 249 -3.29 -0.54 19.29
CA TYR A 249 -2.55 -1.17 18.19
C TYR A 249 -1.39 -1.98 18.75
N ASN A 250 -1.53 -3.28 18.80
CA ASN A 250 -0.48 -4.23 19.21
C ASN A 250 0.39 -4.58 18.00
N ILE A 251 1.70 -4.37 18.08
CA ILE A 251 2.63 -4.72 17.00
C ILE A 251 2.94 -6.22 17.08
N VAL A 252 2.35 -6.99 16.18
CA VAL A 252 2.47 -8.46 16.09
C VAL A 252 2.92 -8.83 14.68
N THR A 253 4.23 -8.74 14.40
CA THR A 253 4.77 -8.94 13.06
C THR A 253 4.71 -10.38 12.54
N GLU A 254 4.59 -11.35 13.45
CA GLU A 254 4.44 -12.75 13.09
C GLU A 254 2.95 -13.09 12.84
N ALA A 255 2.59 -13.37 11.59
CA ALA A 255 1.20 -13.59 11.18
C ALA A 255 0.48 -14.68 11.98
N SER A 256 1.18 -15.79 12.28
CA SER A 256 0.60 -16.89 13.10
C SER A 256 0.31 -16.46 14.54
N GLN A 257 1.09 -15.56 15.11
CA GLN A 257 0.82 -15.00 16.45
C GLN A 257 -0.39 -14.07 16.43
N ALA A 258 -0.52 -13.21 15.39
CA ALA A 258 -1.71 -12.39 15.22
C ALA A 258 -2.98 -13.24 15.07
N THR A 259 -2.89 -14.34 14.29
CA THR A 259 -3.97 -15.34 14.16
C THR A 259 -4.39 -15.92 15.51
N ILE A 260 -3.42 -16.36 16.31
CA ILE A 260 -3.69 -16.92 17.65
C ILE A 260 -4.29 -15.86 18.58
N ALA A 261 -3.76 -14.64 18.60
CA ALA A 261 -4.25 -13.56 19.45
C ALA A 261 -5.73 -13.23 19.14
N LEU A 262 -6.11 -13.15 17.86
CA LEU A 262 -7.51 -12.97 17.46
C LEU A 262 -8.39 -14.16 17.89
N GLN A 263 -7.93 -15.41 17.68
CA GLN A 263 -8.68 -16.60 18.07
C GLN A 263 -8.88 -16.71 19.59
N MET A 264 -7.89 -16.30 20.39
CA MET A 264 -7.97 -16.31 21.85
C MET A 264 -8.71 -15.10 22.42
N GLY A 265 -8.98 -14.10 21.62
CA GLY A 265 -9.66 -12.88 22.03
C GLY A 265 -8.76 -11.87 22.73
N GLU A 266 -7.49 -11.96 22.52
CA GLU A 266 -6.51 -10.96 22.95
C GLU A 266 -6.59 -9.73 22.04
N ASP A 267 -6.72 -9.94 20.72
CA ASP A 267 -7.02 -8.91 19.74
C ASP A 267 -8.43 -9.10 19.15
N ASP A 268 -9.00 -8.04 18.65
CA ASP A 268 -10.33 -7.98 18.05
C ASP A 268 -10.27 -7.85 16.52
N ILE A 269 -9.16 -7.34 16.00
CA ILE A 269 -8.91 -7.14 14.56
C ILE A 269 -7.47 -7.51 14.19
N ILE A 270 -7.26 -8.09 13.00
CA ILE A 270 -5.97 -8.18 12.32
C ILE A 270 -6.02 -7.22 11.12
N THR A 271 -5.07 -6.27 11.04
CA THR A 271 -5.05 -5.26 9.96
C THR A 271 -4.77 -5.85 8.59
N VAL A 272 -3.80 -6.78 8.51
CA VAL A 272 -3.47 -7.51 7.28
C VAL A 272 -3.27 -8.99 7.63
N CYS A 273 -4.18 -9.83 7.15
CA CYS A 273 -4.07 -11.28 7.24
C CYS A 273 -3.50 -11.84 5.93
N ASN A 274 -2.41 -12.56 5.99
CA ASN A 274 -1.75 -13.09 4.80
C ASN A 274 -2.46 -14.33 4.22
N ASN A 275 -2.07 -14.72 3.01
CA ASN A 275 -2.64 -15.86 2.29
C ASN A 275 -2.42 -17.23 3.00
N ALA A 276 -1.46 -17.33 3.91
CA ALA A 276 -1.24 -18.57 4.65
C ALA A 276 -2.24 -18.74 5.81
N GLU A 277 -2.64 -17.62 6.42
CA GLU A 277 -3.45 -17.60 7.64
C GLU A 277 -4.95 -17.40 7.36
N ILE A 278 -5.33 -16.81 6.22
CA ILE A 278 -6.74 -16.48 5.93
C ILE A 278 -7.68 -17.69 5.98
N GLY A 279 -7.17 -18.89 5.67
CA GLY A 279 -7.93 -20.14 5.74
C GLY A 279 -8.46 -20.52 7.13
N TYR A 280 -7.97 -19.88 8.20
CA TYR A 280 -8.54 -20.04 9.54
C TYR A 280 -9.82 -19.23 9.76
N PHE A 281 -10.06 -18.22 8.94
CA PHE A 281 -11.12 -17.24 9.09
C PHE A 281 -12.10 -17.20 7.92
N MET A 282 -11.78 -17.91 6.84
CA MET A 282 -12.59 -17.96 5.61
C MET A 282 -12.78 -19.41 5.16
N ASN A 283 -14.01 -19.78 4.87
CA ASN A 283 -14.38 -21.07 4.31
C ASN A 283 -13.95 -21.19 2.84
N GLN A 284 -13.94 -22.41 2.30
CA GLN A 284 -13.58 -22.65 0.89
C GLN A 284 -14.53 -22.00 -0.13
N ASP A 285 -15.76 -21.70 0.28
CA ASP A 285 -16.74 -20.99 -0.52
C ASP A 285 -16.61 -19.46 -0.47
N GLY A 286 -15.58 -18.94 0.22
CA GLY A 286 -15.30 -17.53 0.38
C GLY A 286 -16.11 -16.83 1.46
N THR A 287 -16.94 -17.55 2.21
CA THR A 287 -17.69 -16.98 3.35
C THR A 287 -16.83 -16.94 4.62
N PRO A 288 -17.01 -15.93 5.51
CA PRO A 288 -16.33 -15.93 6.79
C PRO A 288 -16.66 -17.15 7.65
N THR A 289 -15.71 -17.64 8.42
CA THR A 289 -15.92 -18.64 9.45
C THR A 289 -16.76 -18.05 10.59
N GLU A 290 -17.59 -18.86 11.25
CA GLU A 290 -18.45 -18.44 12.38
C GLU A 290 -17.64 -17.68 13.46
N GLY A 291 -18.14 -16.54 13.89
CA GLY A 291 -17.52 -15.67 14.91
C GLY A 291 -16.55 -14.63 14.33
N TYR A 292 -16.36 -14.60 13.01
CA TYR A 292 -15.45 -13.65 12.37
C TYR A 292 -16.13 -12.87 11.24
N SER A 293 -15.62 -11.67 10.99
CA SER A 293 -15.83 -10.89 9.78
C SER A 293 -14.53 -10.86 8.98
N VAL A 294 -14.63 -10.96 7.67
CA VAL A 294 -13.49 -10.87 6.75
C VAL A 294 -13.76 -9.77 5.74
N ASN A 295 -12.85 -8.84 5.64
CA ASN A 295 -12.82 -7.86 4.60
C ASN A 295 -11.82 -8.31 3.54
N LYS A 296 -12.31 -8.66 2.34
CA LYS A 296 -11.53 -9.06 1.18
C LYS A 296 -11.61 -7.96 0.15
N VAL A 297 -10.47 -7.34 -0.16
CA VAL A 297 -10.39 -6.25 -1.14
C VAL A 297 -9.30 -6.50 -2.15
N LEU A 298 -9.53 -6.08 -3.38
CA LEU A 298 -8.51 -6.10 -4.42
C LEU A 298 -7.44 -5.04 -4.09
N SER A 299 -6.17 -5.40 -4.18
CA SER A 299 -5.07 -4.46 -3.97
C SER A 299 -5.04 -3.43 -5.10
N SER A 300 -4.80 -2.18 -4.77
CA SER A 300 -4.57 -1.10 -5.75
C SER A 300 -3.17 -1.10 -6.37
N ALA A 301 -2.46 -2.22 -6.28
CA ALA A 301 -1.10 -2.36 -6.77
C ALA A 301 -0.97 -3.66 -7.59
N PRO A 302 -1.14 -3.60 -8.93
CA PRO A 302 -0.93 -4.76 -9.80
C PRO A 302 0.51 -5.24 -9.75
N MET A 303 0.68 -6.56 -9.87
CA MET A 303 1.98 -7.21 -10.09
C MET A 303 2.30 -7.21 -11.57
N ILE A 304 3.46 -6.69 -11.92
CA ILE A 304 3.88 -6.43 -13.29
C ILE A 304 5.23 -7.08 -13.54
N LEU A 305 5.43 -7.60 -14.75
CA LEU A 305 6.71 -8.07 -15.26
C LEU A 305 7.20 -7.06 -16.29
N ALA A 306 8.40 -6.52 -16.09
CA ALA A 306 9.09 -5.67 -17.05
C ALA A 306 10.34 -6.35 -17.61
N PHE A 307 10.73 -5.96 -18.81
CA PHE A 307 11.89 -6.45 -19.55
C PHE A 307 13.02 -5.42 -19.48
N ASN A 308 14.25 -5.88 -19.33
CA ASN A 308 15.42 -5.02 -19.44
C ASN A 308 15.71 -4.72 -20.91
N MET A 309 15.34 -3.53 -21.35
CA MET A 309 15.54 -3.05 -22.71
C MET A 309 16.65 -2.00 -22.78
N ASP A 310 17.62 -2.05 -21.86
CA ASP A 310 18.81 -1.20 -22.00
C ASP A 310 19.61 -1.57 -23.25
N GLU A 311 20.30 -0.59 -23.81
CA GLU A 311 21.06 -0.74 -25.06
C GLU A 311 22.02 -1.95 -25.01
N GLY A 312 21.83 -2.88 -25.93
CA GLY A 312 22.63 -4.11 -26.04
C GLY A 312 22.21 -5.24 -25.12
N GLN A 313 21.16 -5.13 -24.34
CA GLN A 313 20.55 -6.24 -23.61
C GLN A 313 19.69 -7.12 -24.54
N MET A 314 19.43 -8.38 -24.13
CA MET A 314 18.75 -9.36 -24.98
C MET A 314 17.34 -8.99 -25.42
N PHE A 315 16.62 -8.19 -24.63
CA PHE A 315 15.27 -7.73 -24.93
C PHE A 315 15.23 -6.42 -25.72
N ASP A 316 16.35 -5.69 -25.83
CA ASP A 316 16.45 -4.49 -26.64
C ASP A 316 16.20 -4.81 -28.12
N GLY A 317 15.24 -4.12 -28.73
CA GLY A 317 14.85 -4.34 -30.14
C GLY A 317 14.31 -5.74 -30.48
N ASN A 318 14.17 -6.65 -29.52
CA ASN A 318 13.72 -8.03 -29.73
C ASN A 318 12.28 -8.27 -29.25
N LEU A 319 11.30 -7.76 -30.00
CA LEU A 319 9.88 -7.92 -29.68
C LEU A 319 9.47 -9.41 -29.59
N ALA A 320 9.94 -10.25 -30.50
CA ALA A 320 9.60 -11.66 -30.51
C ALA A 320 10.04 -12.38 -29.22
N LEU A 321 11.20 -12.00 -28.64
CA LEU A 321 11.64 -12.56 -27.36
C LEU A 321 10.73 -12.11 -26.21
N ARG A 322 10.32 -10.82 -26.16
CA ARG A 322 9.40 -10.34 -25.13
C ARG A 322 8.04 -11.04 -25.22
N GLN A 323 7.50 -11.16 -26.43
CA GLN A 323 6.25 -11.90 -26.68
C GLN A 323 6.35 -13.37 -26.30
N ALA A 324 7.49 -14.02 -26.57
CA ALA A 324 7.74 -15.41 -26.17
C ALA A 324 7.63 -15.59 -24.65
N ILE A 325 8.18 -14.66 -23.88
CA ILE A 325 8.08 -14.67 -22.41
C ILE A 325 6.61 -14.50 -21.98
N CYS A 326 5.87 -13.55 -22.57
CA CYS A 326 4.45 -13.34 -22.25
C CYS A 326 3.62 -14.60 -22.51
N TYR A 327 3.72 -15.22 -23.70
CA TYR A 327 3.01 -16.46 -24.02
C TYR A 327 3.43 -17.68 -23.17
N ALA A 328 4.64 -17.68 -22.58
CA ALA A 328 5.11 -18.75 -21.72
C ALA A 328 4.51 -18.70 -20.31
N ILE A 329 3.88 -17.60 -19.92
CA ILE A 329 3.38 -17.34 -18.56
C ILE A 329 1.89 -17.64 -18.48
N ASN A 330 1.53 -18.55 -17.56
CA ASN A 330 0.15 -18.82 -17.16
C ASN A 330 -0.13 -18.07 -15.84
N GLN A 331 -0.90 -17.00 -15.91
CA GLN A 331 -1.24 -16.16 -14.77
C GLN A 331 -2.05 -16.93 -13.70
N GLU A 332 -2.97 -17.81 -14.12
CA GLU A 332 -3.79 -18.61 -13.21
C GLU A 332 -2.93 -19.57 -12.36
N ASP A 333 -1.90 -20.17 -12.95
CA ASP A 333 -0.95 -21.01 -12.20
C ASP A 333 -0.13 -20.19 -11.20
N ILE A 334 0.21 -18.94 -11.53
CA ILE A 334 0.89 -18.01 -10.60
C ILE A 334 -0.05 -17.68 -9.44
N ILE A 335 -1.30 -17.37 -9.71
CA ILE A 335 -2.31 -17.07 -8.68
C ILE A 335 -2.53 -18.29 -7.79
N ALA A 336 -2.67 -19.47 -8.38
CA ALA A 336 -2.86 -20.71 -7.63
C ALA A 336 -1.64 -21.08 -6.77
N GLY A 337 -0.43 -21.00 -7.33
CA GLY A 337 0.82 -21.39 -6.66
C GLY A 337 1.38 -20.31 -5.74
N GLY A 338 1.47 -19.08 -6.22
CA GLY A 338 2.06 -17.95 -5.49
C GLY A 338 1.12 -17.31 -4.47
N LEU A 339 -0.19 -17.23 -4.79
CA LEU A 339 -1.19 -16.54 -3.97
C LEU A 339 -2.23 -17.47 -3.34
N ARG A 340 -2.13 -18.78 -3.52
CA ARG A 340 -3.10 -19.77 -3.04
C ARG A 340 -4.53 -19.50 -3.55
N GLY A 341 -4.67 -18.97 -4.76
CA GLY A 341 -5.94 -18.60 -5.37
C GLY A 341 -6.47 -17.21 -4.96
N ASN A 342 -5.71 -16.41 -4.21
CA ASN A 342 -6.15 -15.11 -3.71
C ASN A 342 -5.68 -13.96 -4.60
N GLY A 343 -6.11 -13.94 -5.83
CA GLY A 343 -5.83 -12.88 -6.81
C GLY A 343 -6.73 -13.00 -8.03
N GLU A 344 -6.61 -12.05 -8.92
CA GLU A 344 -7.22 -12.02 -10.25
C GLU A 344 -6.16 -11.76 -11.30
N ALA A 345 -6.19 -12.50 -12.40
CA ALA A 345 -5.37 -12.20 -13.58
C ALA A 345 -5.76 -10.86 -14.18
N ILE A 346 -4.79 -10.13 -14.70
CA ILE A 346 -5.02 -8.84 -15.36
C ILE A 346 -4.56 -8.92 -16.82
N ARG A 347 -5.22 -8.17 -17.71
CA ARG A 347 -4.92 -8.09 -19.15
C ARG A 347 -4.40 -6.71 -19.56
N ASP A 348 -3.85 -6.01 -18.60
CA ASP A 348 -3.36 -4.64 -18.71
C ASP A 348 -2.32 -4.39 -17.60
N LEU A 349 -1.87 -3.16 -17.44
CA LEU A 349 -1.05 -2.76 -16.31
C LEU A 349 -1.87 -2.00 -15.24
N GLY A 350 -3.16 -1.80 -15.52
CA GLY A 350 -4.02 -0.92 -14.74
C GLY A 350 -4.53 -1.52 -13.44
N ASP A 351 -5.19 -0.68 -12.69
CA ASP A 351 -5.97 -1.03 -11.50
C ASP A 351 -7.46 -0.88 -11.83
N LYS A 352 -8.21 -1.97 -11.75
CA LYS A 352 -9.66 -2.01 -12.03
C LYS A 352 -10.48 -1.06 -11.16
N LEU A 353 -9.90 -0.51 -10.11
CA LEU A 353 -10.56 0.42 -9.19
C LEU A 353 -10.40 1.88 -9.62
N CYS A 354 -9.56 2.18 -10.61
CA CYS A 354 -9.38 3.53 -11.14
C CYS A 354 -10.52 3.93 -12.08
N GLY A 355 -10.88 5.21 -12.05
CA GLY A 355 -12.01 5.71 -12.82
C GLY A 355 -11.76 5.83 -14.33
N ASP A 356 -10.49 5.93 -14.74
CA ASP A 356 -10.04 5.92 -16.14
C ASP A 356 -9.68 4.50 -16.63
N TYR A 357 -10.01 3.46 -15.85
CA TYR A 357 -9.84 2.07 -16.25
C TYR A 357 -10.89 1.67 -17.30
N ASN A 358 -10.43 1.14 -18.42
CA ASN A 358 -11.32 0.60 -19.43
C ASN A 358 -11.63 -0.87 -19.15
N PRO A 359 -12.88 -1.24 -18.76
CA PRO A 359 -13.24 -2.63 -18.45
C PRO A 359 -13.19 -3.56 -19.69
N ASP A 360 -13.17 -3.02 -20.91
CA ASP A 360 -13.09 -3.81 -22.14
C ASP A 360 -11.72 -4.47 -22.30
N TRP A 361 -10.65 -3.94 -21.68
CA TRP A 361 -9.33 -4.57 -21.66
C TRP A 361 -9.35 -6.00 -21.11
N ASN A 362 -10.29 -6.33 -20.22
CA ASN A 362 -10.45 -7.71 -19.73
C ASN A 362 -10.83 -8.72 -20.81
N ASN A 363 -11.32 -8.26 -21.96
CA ASN A 363 -11.81 -9.10 -23.05
C ASN A 363 -10.91 -9.04 -24.30
N GLU A 364 -9.82 -8.31 -24.24
CA GLU A 364 -8.88 -8.18 -25.35
C GLU A 364 -7.92 -9.37 -25.45
N ASP A 365 -7.30 -9.53 -26.61
CA ASP A 365 -6.17 -10.44 -26.81
C ASP A 365 -4.94 -9.90 -26.05
N TYR A 366 -4.49 -10.65 -25.03
CA TYR A 366 -3.43 -10.24 -24.14
C TYR A 366 -2.45 -11.38 -23.84
N TYR A 367 -1.74 -11.87 -24.87
CA TYR A 367 -0.75 -12.94 -24.72
C TYR A 367 -1.23 -14.12 -23.85
N ASP A 368 -2.41 -14.67 -24.15
CA ASP A 368 -2.96 -15.83 -23.44
C ASP A 368 -1.95 -16.98 -23.47
N PHE A 369 -1.78 -17.64 -22.34
CA PHE A 369 -0.81 -18.72 -22.21
C PHE A 369 -0.90 -19.74 -23.34
N ASP A 370 0.15 -19.84 -24.14
CA ASP A 370 0.35 -20.86 -25.18
C ASP A 370 1.82 -21.22 -25.31
N LEU A 371 2.19 -22.36 -24.71
CA LEU A 371 3.58 -22.82 -24.71
C LEU A 371 4.12 -23.13 -26.13
N ASN A 372 3.24 -23.52 -27.07
CA ASN A 372 3.67 -23.75 -28.46
C ASN A 372 3.93 -22.43 -29.18
N GLN A 373 3.09 -21.41 -28.95
CA GLN A 373 3.31 -20.06 -29.46
C GLN A 373 4.58 -19.46 -28.85
N ALA A 374 4.80 -19.61 -27.55
CA ALA A 374 6.00 -19.17 -26.87
C ALA A 374 7.27 -19.75 -27.53
N LYS A 375 7.28 -21.07 -27.81
CA LYS A 375 8.40 -21.74 -28.49
C LYS A 375 8.58 -21.25 -29.93
N ALA A 376 7.51 -21.03 -30.67
CA ALA A 376 7.60 -20.46 -32.00
C ALA A 376 8.18 -19.04 -32.01
N MET A 377 7.79 -18.22 -31.02
CA MET A 377 8.35 -16.88 -30.84
C MET A 377 9.83 -16.92 -30.40
N LEU A 378 10.26 -17.90 -29.59
CA LEU A 378 11.68 -18.09 -29.27
C LEU A 378 12.50 -18.43 -30.52
N ASP A 379 11.97 -19.27 -31.41
CA ASP A 379 12.64 -19.59 -32.69
C ASP A 379 12.76 -18.33 -33.57
N GLU A 380 11.71 -17.50 -33.65
CA GLU A 380 11.69 -16.22 -34.38
C GLU A 380 12.65 -15.21 -33.73
N ALA A 381 12.74 -15.16 -32.40
CA ALA A 381 13.62 -14.29 -31.65
C ALA A 381 15.11 -14.63 -31.82
N GLY A 382 15.44 -15.77 -32.46
CA GLY A 382 16.79 -16.23 -32.67
C GLY A 382 17.31 -17.21 -31.61
N TYR A 383 16.42 -17.76 -30.78
CA TYR A 383 16.74 -18.73 -29.71
C TYR A 383 15.99 -20.06 -29.94
N PRO A 384 16.27 -20.80 -31.01
CA PRO A 384 15.51 -22.00 -31.38
C PRO A 384 15.54 -23.06 -30.27
N GLY A 385 14.33 -23.46 -29.85
CA GLY A 385 14.16 -24.37 -28.71
C GLY A 385 14.61 -23.81 -27.37
N GLY A 386 14.72 -22.48 -27.24
CA GLY A 386 15.20 -21.80 -26.05
C GLY A 386 16.73 -21.78 -25.91
N ILE A 387 17.47 -22.19 -26.94
CA ILE A 387 18.94 -22.30 -26.90
C ILE A 387 19.58 -20.99 -27.38
N ASP A 388 20.50 -20.47 -26.61
CA ASP A 388 21.37 -19.36 -27.03
C ASP A 388 22.41 -19.85 -28.05
N PRO A 389 22.38 -19.34 -29.31
CA PRO A 389 23.31 -19.78 -30.37
C PRO A 389 24.79 -19.48 -30.04
N ALA A 390 25.06 -18.49 -29.20
CA ALA A 390 26.40 -18.09 -28.84
C ALA A 390 27.06 -19.07 -27.88
N THR A 391 26.27 -19.68 -26.98
CA THR A 391 26.78 -20.59 -25.93
C THR A 391 26.44 -22.07 -26.20
N GLY A 392 25.39 -22.34 -26.97
CA GLY A 392 24.80 -23.66 -27.19
C GLY A 392 24.09 -24.25 -25.96
N ALA A 393 23.82 -23.42 -24.94
CA ALA A 393 23.09 -23.75 -23.73
C ALA A 393 21.71 -23.06 -23.75
N PRO A 394 20.77 -23.45 -22.86
CA PRO A 394 19.53 -22.69 -22.66
C PRO A 394 19.82 -21.22 -22.39
N LEU A 395 19.03 -20.32 -22.97
CA LEU A 395 19.15 -18.89 -22.74
C LEU A 395 18.98 -18.60 -21.25
N HIS A 396 20.00 -18.02 -20.66
CA HIS A 396 20.02 -17.68 -19.23
C HIS A 396 19.33 -16.35 -18.98
N ILE A 397 18.39 -16.32 -18.01
CA ILE A 397 17.59 -15.18 -17.62
C ILE A 397 17.68 -14.95 -16.11
N ARG A 398 18.04 -13.74 -15.72
CA ARG A 398 18.09 -13.31 -14.31
C ARG A 398 16.76 -12.60 -13.98
N LEU A 399 15.97 -13.20 -13.09
CA LEU A 399 14.68 -12.67 -12.67
C LEU A 399 14.82 -11.96 -11.31
N LEU A 400 14.68 -10.65 -11.30
CA LEU A 400 14.71 -9.80 -10.11
C LEU A 400 13.32 -9.72 -9.50
N ILE A 401 13.22 -9.85 -8.17
CA ILE A 401 11.96 -9.74 -7.42
C ILE A 401 12.22 -9.39 -5.95
N ASP A 402 11.23 -8.77 -5.30
CA ASP A 402 11.21 -8.64 -3.84
C ASP A 402 11.06 -10.03 -3.18
N GLN A 403 11.85 -10.30 -2.14
CA GLN A 403 11.88 -11.57 -1.43
C GLN A 403 10.50 -12.01 -0.90
N GLN A 404 9.63 -11.06 -0.55
CA GLN A 404 8.28 -11.37 -0.07
C GLN A 404 7.40 -12.05 -1.14
N TYR A 405 7.70 -11.85 -2.44
CA TYR A 405 6.98 -12.44 -3.58
C TYR A 405 7.72 -13.61 -4.23
N LYS A 406 8.67 -14.21 -3.53
CA LYS A 406 9.49 -15.29 -4.07
C LYS A 406 8.69 -16.48 -4.60
N ASP A 407 7.55 -16.79 -3.99
CA ASP A 407 6.68 -17.89 -4.45
C ASP A 407 6.14 -17.64 -5.87
N THR A 408 5.81 -16.39 -6.21
CA THR A 408 5.47 -15.97 -7.58
C THR A 408 6.64 -16.24 -8.55
N ALA A 409 7.86 -15.87 -8.17
CA ALA A 409 9.03 -16.08 -9.02
C ALA A 409 9.31 -17.58 -9.29
N VAL A 410 9.08 -18.45 -8.30
CA VAL A 410 9.26 -19.91 -8.47
C VAL A 410 8.28 -20.47 -9.51
N VAL A 411 7.03 -20.00 -9.56
CA VAL A 411 6.09 -20.44 -10.59
C VAL A 411 6.52 -19.92 -11.96
N ILE A 412 6.87 -18.63 -12.09
CA ILE A 412 7.37 -18.06 -13.34
C ILE A 412 8.61 -18.82 -13.83
N GLN A 413 9.58 -19.08 -12.95
CA GLN A 413 10.78 -19.87 -13.29
C GLN A 413 10.41 -21.22 -13.88
N SER A 414 9.48 -21.94 -13.23
CA SER A 414 9.03 -23.27 -13.70
C SER A 414 8.41 -23.21 -15.10
N GLN A 415 7.63 -22.18 -15.40
CA GLN A 415 6.99 -21.99 -16.69
C GLN A 415 8.00 -21.64 -17.80
N LEU A 416 8.95 -20.77 -17.51
CA LEU A 416 10.01 -20.40 -18.46
C LEU A 416 10.98 -21.57 -18.72
N ILE A 417 11.27 -22.40 -17.72
CA ILE A 417 12.03 -23.66 -17.90
C ILE A 417 11.26 -24.61 -18.81
N ALA A 418 9.93 -24.72 -18.71
CA ALA A 418 9.11 -25.53 -19.62
C ALA A 418 9.14 -25.02 -21.07
N ALA A 419 9.38 -23.72 -21.28
CA ALA A 419 9.62 -23.13 -22.58
C ALA A 419 11.01 -23.43 -23.15
N GLY A 420 11.95 -23.92 -22.32
CA GLY A 420 13.33 -24.28 -22.72
C GLY A 420 14.40 -23.31 -22.25
N LEU A 421 14.06 -22.37 -21.37
CA LEU A 421 14.96 -21.35 -20.86
C LEU A 421 15.64 -21.79 -19.55
N ASP A 422 16.71 -21.12 -19.16
CA ASP A 422 17.36 -21.25 -17.86
C ASP A 422 17.12 -19.97 -17.05
N VAL A 423 16.55 -20.09 -15.85
CA VAL A 423 16.13 -18.91 -15.07
C VAL A 423 16.73 -18.92 -13.67
N GLU A 424 17.45 -17.88 -13.34
CA GLU A 424 17.99 -17.60 -12.00
C GLU A 424 17.09 -16.59 -11.27
N ILE A 425 16.61 -16.95 -10.07
CA ILE A 425 15.80 -16.05 -9.23
C ILE A 425 16.71 -15.24 -8.32
N ASN A 426 16.68 -13.92 -8.48
CA ASN A 426 17.36 -12.92 -7.68
C ASN A 426 16.33 -12.23 -6.76
N ALA A 427 16.02 -12.87 -5.63
CA ALA A 427 15.06 -12.36 -4.64
C ALA A 427 15.79 -11.60 -3.52
N TYR A 428 15.53 -10.30 -3.41
CA TYR A 428 16.21 -9.42 -2.46
C TYR A 428 15.25 -8.73 -1.51
N ASP A 429 15.75 -8.29 -0.36
CA ASP A 429 15.04 -7.36 0.50
C ASP A 429 14.92 -5.96 -0.14
N ASN A 430 14.02 -5.14 0.38
CA ASN A 430 13.74 -3.80 -0.15
C ASN A 430 14.98 -2.91 -0.29
N SER A 431 15.99 -3.06 0.57
CA SER A 431 17.18 -2.19 0.55
C SER A 431 18.07 -2.50 -0.65
N LEU A 432 18.30 -3.79 -0.94
CA LEU A 432 19.06 -4.24 -2.09
C LEU A 432 18.25 -4.05 -3.38
N LEU A 433 16.95 -4.36 -3.34
CA LEU A 433 16.05 -4.18 -4.48
C LEU A 433 16.03 -2.72 -4.95
N ALA A 434 15.95 -1.77 -4.02
CA ALA A 434 15.98 -0.33 -4.33
C ALA A 434 17.25 0.10 -5.07
N THR A 435 18.36 -0.62 -4.88
CA THR A 435 19.60 -0.38 -5.60
C THR A 435 19.62 -1.07 -6.96
N TYR A 436 19.27 -2.37 -7.00
CA TYR A 436 19.46 -3.20 -8.19
C TYR A 436 18.43 -2.96 -9.29
N GLN A 437 17.22 -2.51 -8.95
CA GLN A 437 16.18 -2.23 -9.95
C GLN A 437 16.59 -1.17 -10.98
N TYR A 438 17.52 -0.26 -10.63
CA TYR A 438 18.03 0.80 -11.52
C TYR A 438 19.38 0.46 -12.16
N ASP A 439 19.91 -0.75 -11.95
CA ASP A 439 21.15 -1.20 -12.57
C ASP A 439 20.85 -2.28 -13.63
N PRO A 440 20.92 -1.94 -14.95
CA PRO A 440 20.61 -2.89 -16.01
C PRO A 440 21.55 -4.10 -16.06
N ALA A 441 22.69 -4.05 -15.37
CA ALA A 441 23.61 -5.17 -15.28
C ALA A 441 23.14 -6.28 -14.31
N GLN A 442 22.10 -6.04 -13.48
CA GLN A 442 21.71 -6.93 -12.39
C GLN A 442 20.59 -7.89 -12.77
N TRP A 443 19.79 -7.59 -13.78
CA TRP A 443 18.60 -8.36 -14.11
C TRP A 443 18.26 -8.32 -15.60
N ASP A 444 17.45 -9.27 -16.04
CA ASP A 444 16.90 -9.37 -17.39
C ASP A 444 15.36 -9.22 -17.37
N LEU A 445 14.72 -9.85 -16.37
CA LEU A 445 13.30 -9.66 -16.05
C LEU A 445 13.16 -9.07 -14.66
N TYR A 446 12.24 -8.12 -14.48
CA TYR A 446 11.91 -7.56 -13.17
C TYR A 446 10.43 -7.70 -12.87
N VAL A 447 10.09 -8.39 -11.77
CA VAL A 447 8.72 -8.56 -11.29
C VAL A 447 8.52 -7.70 -10.05
N PHE A 448 7.57 -6.77 -10.12
CA PHE A 448 7.34 -5.77 -9.08
C PHE A 448 5.86 -5.38 -8.99
N ILE A 449 5.49 -4.75 -7.89
CA ILE A 449 4.20 -4.09 -7.74
C ILE A 449 4.34 -2.61 -8.07
N GLN A 450 3.34 -2.06 -8.78
CA GLN A 450 3.24 -0.63 -9.05
C GLN A 450 1.92 -0.13 -8.50
N GLY A 451 1.99 0.73 -7.48
CA GLY A 451 0.79 1.34 -6.88
C GLY A 451 0.19 2.41 -7.79
N THR A 452 -1.12 2.55 -7.71
CA THR A 452 -1.88 3.61 -8.39
C THR A 452 -2.08 4.83 -7.48
N GLU A 453 -2.39 5.95 -8.11
CA GLU A 453 -2.74 7.23 -7.49
C GLU A 453 -4.03 7.78 -8.06
N CYS A 454 -5.08 6.96 -8.06
CA CYS A 454 -6.43 7.28 -8.53
C CYS A 454 -6.64 7.14 -10.04
N TYR A 455 -5.58 7.21 -10.83
CA TYR A 455 -5.65 7.07 -12.29
C TYR A 455 -4.78 5.91 -12.76
N VAL A 456 -5.28 5.11 -13.71
CA VAL A 456 -4.52 4.04 -14.38
C VAL A 456 -3.23 4.59 -14.98
N THR A 457 -3.31 5.77 -15.58
CA THR A 457 -2.15 6.43 -16.20
C THR A 457 -1.00 6.67 -15.23
N SER A 458 -1.25 6.78 -13.92
CA SER A 458 -0.19 6.90 -12.90
C SER A 458 0.68 5.63 -12.79
N ILE A 459 0.14 4.46 -13.15
CA ILE A 459 0.91 3.22 -13.22
C ILE A 459 1.85 3.25 -14.42
N TYR A 460 1.33 3.65 -15.59
CA TYR A 460 2.13 3.77 -16.81
C TYR A 460 3.24 4.80 -16.63
N ASP A 461 2.94 5.94 -16.02
CA ASP A 461 3.93 6.97 -15.67
C ASP A 461 5.03 6.41 -14.76
N GLY A 462 4.66 5.74 -13.69
CA GLY A 462 5.62 5.13 -12.76
C GLY A 462 6.53 4.07 -13.38
N ILE A 463 6.18 3.55 -14.56
CA ILE A 463 6.97 2.55 -15.29
C ILE A 463 7.72 3.18 -16.46
N PHE A 464 7.08 4.08 -17.21
CA PHE A 464 7.52 4.51 -18.54
C PHE A 464 7.88 5.98 -18.64
N ASP A 465 7.52 6.84 -17.67
CA ASP A 465 7.96 8.24 -17.71
C ASP A 465 9.49 8.29 -17.64
N ALA A 466 10.09 8.83 -18.68
CA ALA A 466 11.52 8.89 -18.82
C ALA A 466 12.06 10.19 -18.22
N GLY A 467 13.07 10.06 -17.36
CA GLY A 467 13.80 11.20 -16.84
C GLY A 467 14.56 11.96 -17.94
N ALA A 468 15.45 12.86 -17.52
CA ALA A 468 16.21 13.75 -18.40
C ALA A 468 17.08 13.02 -19.45
N ASP A 469 17.38 11.74 -19.25
CA ASP A 469 18.13 10.90 -20.20
C ASP A 469 17.23 10.20 -21.24
N GLY A 470 15.91 10.40 -21.15
CA GLY A 470 14.92 9.82 -22.05
C GLY A 470 14.79 8.29 -21.92
N LYS A 471 15.16 7.72 -20.78
CA LYS A 471 15.15 6.29 -20.51
C LYS A 471 14.15 5.96 -19.40
N ALA A 472 13.16 5.11 -19.70
CA ALA A 472 12.15 4.70 -18.73
C ALA A 472 12.77 3.94 -17.55
N PRO A 473 12.42 4.26 -16.29
CA PRO A 473 13.19 3.82 -15.12
C PRO A 473 13.04 2.35 -14.77
N LYS A 474 11.94 1.70 -15.16
CA LYS A 474 11.64 0.32 -14.77
C LYS A 474 11.94 -0.73 -15.85
N CYS A 475 12.18 -0.30 -17.08
CA CYS A 475 12.45 -1.19 -18.21
C CYS A 475 13.58 -0.72 -19.11
N PHE A 476 14.12 0.48 -18.86
CA PHE A 476 15.21 1.13 -19.58
C PHE A 476 14.91 1.41 -21.07
N VAL A 477 13.67 1.28 -21.52
CA VAL A 477 13.29 1.56 -22.90
C VAL A 477 13.49 3.04 -23.22
N LYS A 478 14.00 3.31 -24.44
CA LYS A 478 14.07 4.64 -25.04
C LYS A 478 13.18 4.64 -26.27
N ASP A 479 12.02 5.25 -26.18
CA ASP A 479 11.04 5.32 -27.25
C ASP A 479 10.28 6.64 -27.18
N GLU A 480 10.55 7.53 -28.15
CA GLU A 480 9.93 8.86 -28.22
C GLU A 480 8.40 8.76 -28.43
N ALA A 481 7.92 7.76 -29.17
CA ALA A 481 6.47 7.58 -29.37
C ALA A 481 5.78 7.17 -28.07
N LEU A 482 6.41 6.29 -27.29
CA LEU A 482 5.92 5.94 -25.95
C LEU A 482 5.86 7.16 -25.04
N GLN A 483 6.93 7.99 -25.01
CA GLN A 483 6.95 9.20 -24.17
C GLN A 483 5.83 10.18 -24.53
N ASN A 484 5.59 10.39 -25.84
CA ASN A 484 4.49 11.25 -26.29
C ASN A 484 3.11 10.72 -25.85
N LEU A 485 2.91 9.40 -25.83
CA LEU A 485 1.67 8.78 -25.36
C LEU A 485 1.53 8.88 -23.83
N VAL A 486 2.60 8.67 -23.07
CA VAL A 486 2.62 8.87 -21.63
C VAL A 486 2.25 10.32 -21.29
N GLU A 487 2.89 11.30 -21.93
CA GLU A 487 2.60 12.71 -21.73
C GLU A 487 1.14 13.04 -22.08
N ALA A 488 0.64 12.57 -23.23
CA ALA A 488 -0.74 12.84 -23.65
C ALA A 488 -1.79 12.23 -22.71
N ALA A 489 -1.52 11.04 -22.17
CA ALA A 489 -2.42 10.39 -21.21
C ALA A 489 -2.37 11.01 -19.80
N HIS A 490 -1.28 11.70 -19.46
CA HIS A 490 -1.07 12.30 -18.14
C HIS A 490 -1.49 13.75 -18.02
N GLU A 491 -1.43 14.52 -19.11
CA GLU A 491 -1.74 15.94 -19.10
C GLU A 491 -3.25 16.18 -19.01
N ILE A 492 -3.71 17.00 -18.07
CA ILE A 492 -5.15 17.32 -17.85
C ILE A 492 -5.83 17.73 -19.16
N SER A 493 -5.15 18.50 -20.01
CA SER A 493 -5.73 19.05 -21.25
C SER A 493 -5.94 18.01 -22.36
N THR A 494 -5.26 16.88 -22.28
CA THR A 494 -5.30 15.80 -23.30
C THR A 494 -5.75 14.46 -22.75
N HIS A 495 -5.81 14.31 -21.43
CA HIS A 495 -6.28 13.10 -20.77
C HIS A 495 -7.72 12.76 -21.21
N GLY A 496 -7.96 11.50 -21.49
CA GLY A 496 -9.28 10.96 -21.83
C GLY A 496 -9.17 9.53 -22.36
N ASP A 497 -10.31 8.90 -22.56
CA ASP A 497 -10.40 7.49 -22.96
C ASP A 497 -9.54 7.16 -24.19
N GLU A 498 -9.52 8.03 -25.21
CA GLU A 498 -8.76 7.81 -26.44
C GLU A 498 -7.23 7.84 -26.20
N THR A 499 -6.73 8.71 -25.34
CA THR A 499 -5.30 8.82 -25.04
C THR A 499 -4.82 7.71 -24.10
N VAL A 500 -5.65 7.34 -23.13
CA VAL A 500 -5.39 6.22 -22.23
C VAL A 500 -5.37 4.91 -23.00
N GLU A 501 -6.34 4.69 -23.88
CA GLU A 501 -6.42 3.53 -24.76
C GLU A 501 -5.20 3.44 -25.71
N ALA A 502 -4.83 4.53 -26.34
CA ALA A 502 -3.66 4.57 -27.24
C ALA A 502 -2.36 4.21 -26.51
N LEU A 503 -2.19 4.65 -25.26
CA LEU A 503 -1.04 4.29 -24.43
C LEU A 503 -1.07 2.80 -24.08
N HIS A 504 -2.23 2.27 -23.65
CA HIS A 504 -2.42 0.88 -23.33
C HIS A 504 -2.08 -0.03 -24.53
N ASP A 505 -2.69 0.24 -25.68
CA ASP A 505 -2.45 -0.50 -26.92
C ASP A 505 -0.98 -0.52 -27.31
N TYR A 506 -0.34 0.65 -27.24
CA TYR A 506 1.06 0.77 -27.63
C TYR A 506 2.00 -0.05 -26.74
N VAL A 507 1.76 -0.03 -25.42
CA VAL A 507 2.55 -0.81 -24.45
C VAL A 507 2.31 -2.31 -24.65
N ARG A 508 1.04 -2.73 -24.84
CA ARG A 508 0.66 -4.12 -25.13
C ARG A 508 1.31 -4.62 -26.40
N ASP A 509 1.12 -3.92 -27.52
CA ASP A 509 1.58 -4.35 -28.85
C ASP A 509 3.10 -4.45 -28.95
N ASN A 510 3.81 -3.63 -28.17
CA ASN A 510 5.27 -3.68 -28.09
C ASN A 510 5.78 -4.61 -26.96
N ALA A 511 4.89 -5.21 -26.18
CA ALA A 511 5.24 -6.03 -25.02
C ALA A 511 6.28 -5.34 -24.11
N TYR A 512 6.07 -4.06 -23.78
CA TYR A 512 7.03 -3.30 -22.97
C TYR A 512 6.97 -3.66 -21.49
N ALA A 513 5.81 -4.10 -21.04
CA ALA A 513 5.60 -4.75 -19.76
C ALA A 513 4.40 -5.69 -19.86
N TYR A 514 4.28 -6.60 -18.89
CA TYR A 514 3.22 -7.60 -18.87
C TYR A 514 2.55 -7.63 -17.48
N GLY A 515 1.25 -7.35 -17.44
CA GLY A 515 0.45 -7.47 -16.23
C GLY A 515 0.29 -8.93 -15.83
N LEU A 516 0.54 -9.24 -14.57
CA LEU A 516 0.44 -10.61 -14.07
C LEU A 516 -0.86 -10.83 -13.30
N TYR A 517 -1.08 -10.07 -12.25
CA TYR A 517 -2.27 -10.21 -11.39
C TYR A 517 -2.44 -9.01 -10.47
N GLN A 518 -3.66 -8.83 -9.94
CA GLN A 518 -3.92 -8.09 -8.71
C GLN A 518 -4.21 -9.07 -7.58
N SER A 519 -3.53 -8.91 -6.45
CA SER A 519 -3.74 -9.76 -5.27
C SER A 519 -4.91 -9.25 -4.43
N TYR A 520 -5.58 -10.17 -3.72
CA TYR A 520 -6.47 -9.76 -2.63
C TYR A 520 -5.68 -9.50 -1.36
N THR A 521 -6.08 -8.44 -0.64
CA THR A 521 -5.70 -8.21 0.75
C THR A 521 -6.86 -8.53 1.67
N PHE A 522 -6.54 -8.99 2.86
CA PHE A 522 -7.55 -9.42 3.84
C PHE A 522 -7.33 -8.70 5.17
N SER A 523 -8.41 -8.20 5.74
CA SER A 523 -8.48 -7.85 7.15
C SER A 523 -9.49 -8.77 7.82
N VAL A 524 -9.25 -9.13 9.07
CA VAL A 524 -10.11 -10.04 9.81
C VAL A 524 -10.49 -9.39 11.13
N GLY A 525 -11.75 -9.45 11.49
CA GLY A 525 -12.26 -8.97 12.77
C GLY A 525 -13.21 -9.98 13.41
N ARG A 526 -13.63 -9.70 14.64
CA ARG A 526 -14.76 -10.41 15.23
C ARG A 526 -16.04 -10.06 14.49
N ASP A 527 -17.01 -10.98 14.46
CA ASP A 527 -18.30 -10.80 13.78
C ASP A 527 -19.16 -9.63 14.33
N THR A 528 -18.80 -9.15 15.52
CA THR A 528 -19.41 -7.95 16.14
C THR A 528 -18.85 -6.63 15.59
N ILE A 529 -17.79 -6.69 14.76
CA ILE A 529 -17.14 -5.54 14.13
C ILE A 529 -17.40 -5.60 12.63
N GLY A 530 -18.09 -4.60 12.09
CA GLY A 530 -18.24 -4.42 10.66
C GLY A 530 -16.99 -3.79 10.07
N LEU A 531 -16.15 -4.61 9.41
CA LEU A 531 -14.97 -4.11 8.72
C LEU A 531 -15.39 -3.33 7.48
N VAL A 532 -14.90 -2.10 7.33
CA VAL A 532 -15.21 -1.21 6.22
C VAL A 532 -14.02 -1.07 5.30
N ASN A 533 -14.25 -1.17 3.99
CA ASN A 533 -13.22 -0.96 2.99
C ASN A 533 -12.85 0.52 2.91
N HIS A 534 -11.55 0.80 2.95
CA HIS A 534 -11.05 2.09 2.49
C HIS A 534 -10.90 2.04 0.96
N PRO A 535 -11.08 3.17 0.26
CA PRO A 535 -10.93 3.23 -1.21
C PRO A 535 -9.63 2.61 -1.74
N TRP A 536 -8.53 2.70 -1.04
CA TRP A 536 -7.26 2.11 -1.47
C TRP A 536 -7.05 0.65 -1.01
N GLY A 537 -8.13 -0.09 -0.78
CA GLY A 537 -8.05 -1.52 -0.47
C GLY A 537 -7.33 -1.85 0.83
N GLN A 538 -7.17 -0.89 1.73
CA GLN A 538 -6.52 -1.08 3.02
C GLN A 538 -7.50 -0.83 4.16
N LEU A 539 -7.44 -1.67 5.19
CA LEU A 539 -8.10 -1.34 6.45
C LEU A 539 -7.33 -0.18 7.08
N VAL A 540 -7.91 1.00 7.04
CA VAL A 540 -7.30 2.19 7.61
C VAL A 540 -7.88 2.45 8.98
N GLY A 541 -7.11 2.11 10.01
CA GLY A 541 -7.39 2.46 11.39
C GLY A 541 -8.79 2.07 11.87
N PRO A 542 -9.49 2.99 12.51
CA PRO A 542 -10.80 2.76 13.11
C PRO A 542 -11.96 2.81 12.11
N ALA A 543 -11.72 2.69 10.80
CA ALA A 543 -12.76 2.63 9.79
C ALA A 543 -13.53 1.31 9.87
N CYS A 544 -14.24 1.11 10.98
CA CYS A 544 -15.04 -0.07 11.26
C CYS A 544 -16.38 0.34 11.86
N ASP A 545 -17.43 -0.41 11.56
CA ASP A 545 -18.72 -0.28 12.25
C ASP A 545 -18.65 -1.03 13.59
N TYR A 546 -18.70 -0.27 14.67
CA TYR A 546 -18.66 -0.77 16.04
C TYR A 546 -20.04 -0.82 16.71
N THR A 547 -21.13 -0.69 15.94
CA THR A 547 -22.51 -0.65 16.50
C THR A 547 -22.82 -1.89 17.36
N ASN A 548 -22.36 -3.06 16.94
CA ASN A 548 -22.57 -4.32 17.64
C ASN A 548 -21.42 -4.72 18.58
N PHE A 549 -20.34 -3.96 18.62
CA PHE A 549 -19.21 -4.21 19.50
C PHE A 549 -19.55 -3.80 20.94
N LYS A 550 -19.29 -4.71 21.92
CA LYS A 550 -19.66 -4.54 23.33
C LYS A 550 -18.44 -4.44 24.21
#